data_3fb612f5b09817d243482bfe352e9919
#
_entry.id   3fb612f5b09817d243482bfe352e9919
#
_cell.length_a   1.000
_cell.length_b   1.000
_cell.length_c   1.000
_cell.angle_alpha   90.00
_cell.angle_beta   90.00
_cell.angle_gamma   90.00
#
_symmetry.space_group_name_H-M   'P 1'
#
loop_
_entity.id
_entity.type
_entity.pdbx_description
1 polymer ?
#
loop_
_entity_poly.entity_id
_entity_poly.type
_entity_poly.pdbx_seq_one_letter_code
_entity_poly.pdbx_strand_id
1 'polypeptide(L)'
;MRSLCKVLIVDDEMLVRQGIKHLLDWKQAGFSIVGEASNGLEALDLVEKLQPHIIITDIVMPIMDGEKLVKLVKERYPHIEIIVLSSFSEFDYVRNTFQNGVADYILKPKLEAEYLLSVLNKIVIRIDGLHIPVREEKSEAEQIEQVIGRLLSGYDAEVSEEMIRTRFPYSGFILLGVDLKPVKDNLLKMEIEKQLKRFMEHSQVQHVESMKIASVPDTLLYLLNADGSWTERTEQWIGAISTSFEKRLQQEGIHVIITNSFTDFKQIGTVYSEQFDSLKRYAFYLPDSPVIEMGHLPKLPEPVSDLDMAELVEALKRKQFQKACTTFLEHVYIKSTDYKTDVFAFKSLLGNFIFNVTNALSKLKFETAPLEQGKYDYFRQIDQAIYARDAISIIEQFIQETESIIHGSDYAVNPSFHRLLSYIQEHYAEPITLTEVAKRFHFNPSYLSSYFSANNSEGFSEYVNKIRVDKAKEMLVSTSESISEISDQVGYSDQSYFTKVFKKMTGISPSQYRKEQVQEKNSV
;
A
#
# COMPACT_ATOMS: atom_id res chain seq x y z
N MET A 1 1.59 47.77 18.54
CA MET A 1 2.49 46.69 18.08
C MET A 1 1.81 45.39 18.47
N ARG A 2 1.54 44.50 17.52
CA ARG A 2 0.96 43.19 17.84
C ARG A 2 2.00 42.35 18.58
N SER A 3 1.68 41.84 19.76
CA SER A 3 2.57 40.94 20.49
C SER A 3 2.61 39.59 19.79
N LEU A 4 3.78 39.21 19.25
CA LEU A 4 3.99 37.88 18.66
C LEU A 4 4.05 36.82 19.75
N CYS A 5 3.55 35.63 19.48
CA CYS A 5 3.68 34.47 20.35
C CYS A 5 5.15 34.03 20.41
N LYS A 6 5.74 34.03 21.61
CA LYS A 6 7.15 33.69 21.82
C LYS A 6 7.34 32.17 21.85
N VAL A 7 8.27 31.65 21.03
CA VAL A 7 8.59 30.22 20.94
C VAL A 7 10.05 29.99 21.31
N LEU A 8 10.32 29.03 22.19
CA LEU A 8 11.65 28.53 22.54
C LEU A 8 11.83 27.14 21.88
N ILE A 9 12.94 26.92 21.19
CA ILE A 9 13.28 25.65 20.56
C ILE A 9 14.38 24.97 21.37
N VAL A 10 14.18 23.67 21.70
CA VAL A 10 15.09 22.89 22.54
C VAL A 10 15.34 21.55 21.86
N ASP A 11 16.56 21.31 21.42
CA ASP A 11 16.98 20.05 20.77
C ASP A 11 18.52 20.01 20.84
N ASP A 12 19.12 18.86 21.12
CA ASP A 12 20.58 18.75 21.20
C ASP A 12 21.23 18.82 19.81
N GLU A 13 20.50 18.43 18.76
CA GLU A 13 20.95 18.48 17.38
C GLU A 13 20.80 19.89 16.78
N MET A 14 21.92 20.56 16.53
CA MET A 14 21.94 21.90 15.90
C MET A 14 21.19 21.91 14.55
N LEU A 15 21.31 20.85 13.75
CA LEU A 15 20.67 20.77 12.43
C LEU A 15 19.13 20.73 12.56
N VAL A 16 18.60 20.05 13.57
CA VAL A 16 17.15 20.01 13.85
C VAL A 16 16.65 21.41 14.23
N ARG A 17 17.35 22.10 15.16
CA ARG A 17 16.97 23.47 15.52
C ARG A 17 16.99 24.42 14.32
N GLN A 18 18.00 24.35 13.46
CA GLN A 18 18.05 25.15 12.22
C GLN A 18 16.93 24.76 11.25
N GLY A 19 16.65 23.47 11.10
CA GLY A 19 15.53 22.97 10.29
C GLY A 19 14.21 23.58 10.73
N ILE A 20 13.90 23.54 12.03
CA ILE A 20 12.66 24.12 12.60
C ILE A 20 12.59 25.62 12.34
N LYS A 21 13.71 26.36 12.49
CA LYS A 21 13.75 27.81 12.26
C LYS A 21 13.44 28.19 10.81
N HIS A 22 13.85 27.38 9.86
CA HIS A 22 13.65 27.63 8.43
C HIS A 22 12.36 27.02 7.88
N LEU A 23 11.65 26.23 8.69
CA LEU A 23 10.45 25.52 8.27
C LEU A 23 9.28 26.46 7.96
N LEU A 24 9.19 27.60 8.69
CA LEU A 24 8.10 28.57 8.62
C LEU A 24 8.63 30.01 8.51
N ASP A 25 7.85 30.90 7.90
CA ASP A 25 7.95 32.34 8.18
C ASP A 25 7.24 32.65 9.51
N TRP A 26 7.97 32.47 10.61
CA TRP A 26 7.46 32.59 11.96
C TRP A 26 6.79 33.95 12.23
N LYS A 27 7.36 35.03 11.70
CA LYS A 27 6.80 36.39 11.93
C LYS A 27 5.50 36.59 11.18
N GLN A 28 5.42 36.15 9.95
CA GLN A 28 4.21 36.22 9.15
C GLN A 28 3.11 35.33 9.75
N ALA A 29 3.49 34.19 10.34
CA ALA A 29 2.57 33.28 11.03
C ALA A 29 2.14 33.76 12.42
N GLY A 30 2.67 34.91 12.94
CA GLY A 30 2.30 35.47 14.23
C GLY A 30 3.16 35.00 15.42
N PHE A 31 4.27 34.30 15.13
CA PHE A 31 5.18 33.75 16.14
C PHE A 31 6.56 34.43 16.09
N SER A 32 7.31 34.32 17.18
CA SER A 32 8.70 34.78 17.26
C SER A 32 9.54 33.76 18.02
N ILE A 33 10.55 33.23 17.39
CA ILE A 33 11.55 32.41 18.07
C ILE A 33 12.39 33.34 18.94
N VAL A 34 12.30 33.16 20.25
CA VAL A 34 12.96 34.04 21.23
C VAL A 34 14.28 33.44 21.77
N GLY A 35 14.50 32.14 21.59
CA GLY A 35 15.72 31.47 22.01
C GLY A 35 15.84 30.06 21.49
N GLU A 36 17.02 29.49 21.64
CA GLU A 36 17.36 28.12 21.37
C GLU A 36 18.17 27.53 22.52
N ALA A 37 17.96 26.28 22.87
CA ALA A 37 18.73 25.55 23.87
C ALA A 37 19.14 24.16 23.31
N SER A 38 20.26 23.65 23.79
CA SER A 38 20.79 22.35 23.41
C SER A 38 20.48 21.23 24.43
N ASN A 39 19.86 21.58 25.55
CA ASN A 39 19.46 20.64 26.61
C ASN A 39 18.43 21.30 27.54
N GLY A 40 17.79 20.49 28.37
CA GLY A 40 16.75 20.97 29.28
C GLY A 40 17.23 21.97 30.36
N LEU A 41 18.50 21.90 30.79
CA LEU A 41 19.03 22.83 31.80
C LEU A 41 19.18 24.23 31.20
N GLU A 42 19.78 24.35 30.02
CA GLU A 42 19.89 25.62 29.28
C GLU A 42 18.50 26.18 28.94
N ALA A 43 17.55 25.30 28.62
CA ALA A 43 16.17 25.70 28.36
C ALA A 43 15.50 26.33 29.59
N LEU A 44 15.68 25.77 30.77
CA LEU A 44 15.13 26.35 32.02
C LEU A 44 15.66 27.75 32.30
N ASP A 45 16.95 28.00 32.10
CA ASP A 45 17.56 29.30 32.24
C ASP A 45 16.97 30.32 31.25
N LEU A 46 16.71 29.89 30.02
CA LEU A 46 16.09 30.71 28.98
C LEU A 46 14.60 30.94 29.25
N VAL A 47 13.88 29.97 29.80
CA VAL A 47 12.47 30.11 30.20
C VAL A 47 12.33 31.24 31.23
N GLU A 48 13.19 31.28 32.24
CA GLU A 48 13.17 32.34 33.27
C GLU A 48 13.42 33.73 32.68
N LYS A 49 14.39 33.84 31.75
CA LYS A 49 14.81 35.12 31.15
C LYS A 49 13.86 35.63 30.08
N LEU A 50 13.36 34.73 29.21
CA LEU A 50 12.66 35.09 27.97
C LEU A 50 11.14 34.99 28.11
N GLN A 51 10.66 34.22 29.09
CA GLN A 51 9.24 33.96 29.31
C GLN A 51 8.54 33.60 28.01
N PRO A 52 8.91 32.45 27.40
CA PRO A 52 8.26 31.96 26.17
C PRO A 52 6.82 31.58 26.46
N HIS A 53 5.96 31.64 25.45
CA HIS A 53 4.60 31.14 25.54
C HIS A 53 4.52 29.66 25.16
N ILE A 54 5.38 29.22 24.22
CA ILE A 54 5.44 27.85 23.74
C ILE A 54 6.89 27.38 23.79
N ILE A 55 7.10 26.13 24.20
CA ILE A 55 8.37 25.42 24.10
C ILE A 55 8.18 24.27 23.14
N ILE A 56 9.08 24.13 22.15
CA ILE A 56 9.19 22.96 21.29
C ILE A 56 10.45 22.23 21.75
N THR A 57 10.32 21.00 22.28
CA THR A 57 11.45 20.27 22.87
C THR A 57 11.58 18.85 22.36
N ASP A 58 12.82 18.37 22.16
CA ASP A 58 13.09 16.94 22.05
C ASP A 58 12.93 16.25 23.40
N ILE A 59 12.73 14.93 23.37
CA ILE A 59 12.67 14.07 24.57
C ILE A 59 14.08 13.69 25.02
N VAL A 60 14.89 13.17 24.11
CA VAL A 60 16.20 12.60 24.44
C VAL A 60 17.29 13.65 24.23
N MET A 61 17.76 14.22 25.33
CA MET A 61 18.81 15.23 25.31
C MET A 61 19.82 14.97 26.44
N PRO A 62 21.10 15.35 26.25
CA PRO A 62 22.11 15.25 27.30
C PRO A 62 21.82 16.22 28.44
N ILE A 63 22.45 15.97 29.60
CA ILE A 63 22.40 16.82 30.82
C ILE A 63 21.01 16.81 31.50
N MET A 64 19.98 17.20 30.79
CA MET A 64 18.58 17.17 31.22
C MET A 64 17.71 16.85 29.99
N ASP A 65 16.99 15.74 30.07
CA ASP A 65 16.05 15.30 29.06
C ASP A 65 14.77 16.14 29.01
N GLY A 66 13.99 15.94 27.92
CA GLY A 66 12.75 16.67 27.69
C GLY A 66 11.66 16.33 28.71
N GLU A 67 11.60 15.09 29.22
CA GLU A 67 10.60 14.69 30.20
C GLU A 67 10.77 15.49 31.52
N LYS A 68 12.00 15.56 31.99
CA LYS A 68 12.35 16.33 33.18
C LYS A 68 12.14 17.84 33.00
N LEU A 69 12.47 18.34 31.78
CA LEU A 69 12.19 19.73 31.41
C LEU A 69 10.69 20.03 31.48
N VAL A 70 9.84 19.20 30.82
CA VAL A 70 8.38 19.35 30.82
C VAL A 70 7.83 19.40 32.23
N LYS A 71 8.23 18.46 33.09
CA LYS A 71 7.79 18.40 34.49
C LYS A 71 8.14 19.68 35.24
N LEU A 72 9.39 20.13 35.18
CA LEU A 72 9.84 21.32 35.90
C LEU A 72 9.20 22.61 35.38
N VAL A 73 8.99 22.72 34.07
CA VAL A 73 8.32 23.89 33.48
C VAL A 73 6.84 23.90 33.86
N LYS A 74 6.13 22.77 33.79
CA LYS A 74 4.71 22.73 34.18
C LYS A 74 4.50 22.96 35.70
N GLU A 75 5.43 22.55 36.55
CA GLU A 75 5.39 22.83 37.99
C GLU A 75 5.59 24.31 38.29
N ARG A 76 6.51 25.01 37.59
CA ARG A 76 6.87 26.41 37.91
C ARG A 76 6.13 27.42 37.03
N TYR A 77 5.81 27.07 35.80
CA TYR A 77 5.22 27.94 34.77
C TYR A 77 4.06 27.20 34.03
N PRO A 78 2.96 26.91 34.74
CA PRO A 78 1.87 26.07 34.18
C PRO A 78 1.20 26.67 32.93
N HIS A 79 1.36 27.98 32.72
CA HIS A 79 0.81 28.71 31.57
C HIS A 79 1.64 28.54 30.28
N ILE A 80 2.87 28.01 30.37
CA ILE A 80 3.70 27.76 29.21
C ILE A 80 3.25 26.45 28.55
N GLU A 81 2.91 26.52 27.27
CA GLU A 81 2.53 25.36 26.52
C GLU A 81 3.76 24.63 25.92
N ILE A 82 3.71 23.30 25.88
CA ILE A 82 4.87 22.50 25.47
C ILE A 82 4.47 21.55 24.35
N ILE A 83 5.22 21.60 23.26
CA ILE A 83 5.17 20.66 22.15
C ILE A 83 6.40 19.76 22.26
N VAL A 84 6.19 18.45 22.23
CA VAL A 84 7.28 17.49 22.25
C VAL A 84 7.58 16.96 20.85
N LEU A 85 8.85 16.95 20.47
CA LEU A 85 9.35 16.30 19.27
C LEU A 85 9.96 14.93 19.64
N SER A 86 9.76 13.90 18.84
CA SER A 86 10.33 12.59 19.12
C SER A 86 10.64 11.78 17.86
N SER A 87 11.58 10.85 17.99
CA SER A 87 11.89 9.83 17.00
C SER A 87 11.01 8.59 17.19
N PHE A 88 10.81 7.75 16.15
CA PHE A 88 9.91 6.59 16.16
C PHE A 88 10.18 5.55 17.26
N SER A 89 11.37 5.51 17.84
CA SER A 89 11.81 4.49 18.82
C SER A 89 11.39 4.73 20.27
N GLU A 90 10.65 5.83 20.57
CA GLU A 90 10.47 6.32 21.93
C GLU A 90 9.02 6.24 22.45
N PHE A 91 8.25 5.29 21.94
CA PHE A 91 6.80 5.17 22.24
C PHE A 91 6.47 5.06 23.74
N ASP A 92 7.34 4.46 24.54
CA ASP A 92 7.13 4.33 25.99
C ASP A 92 7.33 5.66 26.75
N TYR A 93 8.19 6.54 26.26
CA TYR A 93 8.40 7.90 26.83
C TYR A 93 7.22 8.84 26.55
N VAL A 94 6.56 8.66 25.42
CA VAL A 94 5.41 9.47 24.99
C VAL A 94 4.25 9.36 25.98
N ARG A 95 3.95 8.16 26.46
CA ARG A 95 2.86 7.90 27.40
C ARG A 95 3.03 8.63 28.73
N ASN A 96 4.27 8.66 29.26
CA ASN A 96 4.58 9.36 30.52
C ASN A 96 4.55 10.89 30.36
N THR A 97 4.94 11.39 29.19
CA THR A 97 5.01 12.83 28.90
C THR A 97 3.61 13.44 28.75
N PHE A 98 2.64 12.71 28.21
CA PHE A 98 1.23 13.14 28.16
C PHE A 98 0.59 13.29 29.56
N GLN A 99 0.98 12.47 30.53
CA GLN A 99 0.52 12.58 31.92
C GLN A 99 1.05 13.85 32.62
N ASN A 100 2.09 14.47 32.08
CA ASN A 100 2.74 15.66 32.61
C ASN A 100 2.21 16.99 32.01
N GLY A 101 1.11 16.99 31.25
CA GLY A 101 0.44 18.19 30.76
C GLY A 101 1.04 18.82 29.50
N VAL A 102 1.60 18.04 28.60
CA VAL A 102 2.06 18.48 27.28
C VAL A 102 0.88 18.88 26.39
N ALA A 103 1.03 19.95 25.63
CA ALA A 103 -0.02 20.50 24.77
C ALA A 103 -0.22 19.68 23.48
N ASP A 104 0.89 19.20 22.89
CA ASP A 104 0.87 18.36 21.68
C ASP A 104 2.20 17.61 21.49
N TYR A 105 2.22 16.65 20.55
CA TYR A 105 3.34 15.80 20.26
C TYR A 105 3.52 15.65 18.74
N ILE A 106 4.76 15.79 18.26
CA ILE A 106 5.09 15.70 16.84
C ILE A 106 6.22 14.68 16.62
N LEU A 107 6.01 13.72 15.72
CA LEU A 107 7.09 12.84 15.26
C LEU A 107 8.06 13.62 14.37
N LYS A 108 9.37 13.59 14.65
CA LYS A 108 10.40 14.29 13.85
C LYS A 108 10.29 13.98 12.33
N PRO A 109 10.02 12.73 11.86
CA PRO A 109 9.82 12.44 10.44
C PRO A 109 8.55 13.07 9.83
N LYS A 110 7.59 13.52 10.66
CA LYS A 110 6.35 14.18 10.22
C LYS A 110 6.38 15.70 10.44
N LEU A 111 7.53 16.25 10.78
CA LEU A 111 7.69 17.67 11.03
C LEU A 111 7.71 18.47 9.72
N GLU A 112 6.51 18.83 9.24
CA GLU A 112 6.28 19.65 8.06
C GLU A 112 5.73 21.03 8.43
N ALA A 113 5.93 22.02 7.56
CA ALA A 113 5.54 23.41 7.80
C ALA A 113 4.05 23.57 8.15
N GLU A 114 3.17 22.97 7.34
CA GLU A 114 1.72 23.07 7.53
C GLU A 114 1.26 22.37 8.81
N TYR A 115 1.87 21.21 9.12
CA TYR A 115 1.52 20.45 10.31
C TYR A 115 1.96 21.18 11.59
N LEU A 116 3.22 21.66 11.65
CA LEU A 116 3.71 22.45 12.78
C LEU A 116 2.86 23.71 12.98
N LEU A 117 2.52 24.43 11.90
CA LEU A 117 1.69 25.62 11.98
C LEU A 117 0.28 25.31 12.51
N SER A 118 -0.30 24.17 12.11
CA SER A 118 -1.61 23.74 12.60
C SER A 118 -1.59 23.48 14.12
N VAL A 119 -0.52 22.83 14.62
CA VAL A 119 -0.32 22.56 16.05
C VAL A 119 -0.12 23.85 16.83
N LEU A 120 0.74 24.75 16.35
CA LEU A 120 0.99 26.06 16.96
C LEU A 120 -0.29 26.89 17.06
N ASN A 121 -1.10 26.94 16.01
CA ASN A 121 -2.36 27.68 16.00
C ASN A 121 -3.39 27.10 17.00
N LYS A 122 -3.46 25.79 17.18
CA LYS A 122 -4.31 25.14 18.18
C LYS A 122 -3.90 25.52 19.61
N ILE A 123 -2.60 25.65 19.86
CA ILE A 123 -2.04 25.93 21.19
C ILE A 123 -2.23 27.39 21.56
N VAL A 124 -2.06 28.31 20.62
CA VAL A 124 -2.20 29.75 20.86
C VAL A 124 -3.59 30.12 21.39
N ILE A 125 -4.63 29.41 20.98
CA ILE A 125 -6.01 29.64 21.47
C ILE A 125 -6.13 29.39 22.98
N ARG A 126 -5.23 28.59 23.58
CA ARG A 126 -5.20 28.27 25.00
C ARG A 126 -4.42 29.30 25.86
N ILE A 127 -3.70 30.20 25.20
CA ILE A 127 -2.84 31.19 25.89
C ILE A 127 -3.62 32.47 26.13
N ASP A 128 -4.00 32.71 27.37
CA ASP A 128 -4.73 33.92 27.77
C ASP A 128 -3.98 35.21 27.40
N GLY A 129 -4.68 36.17 26.79
CA GLY A 129 -4.15 37.51 26.48
C GLY A 129 -3.38 37.64 25.14
N LEU A 130 -3.21 36.58 24.38
CA LEU A 130 -2.67 36.65 23.04
C LEU A 130 -3.81 36.61 22.00
N HIS A 131 -4.31 37.78 21.61
CA HIS A 131 -5.15 37.88 20.41
C HIS A 131 -4.26 37.92 19.17
N ILE A 132 -3.79 36.78 18.72
CA ILE A 132 -3.45 36.63 17.32
C ILE A 132 -4.79 36.62 16.58
N PRO A 133 -5.01 37.44 15.54
CA PRO A 133 -6.22 37.31 14.75
C PRO A 133 -6.17 35.90 14.10
N VAL A 134 -6.77 34.95 14.80
CA VAL A 134 -7.18 33.72 14.22
C VAL A 134 -8.15 34.13 13.11
N ARG A 135 -7.76 33.83 11.87
CA ARG A 135 -8.62 33.98 10.68
C ARG A 135 -10.05 33.69 11.06
N GLU A 136 -10.95 34.57 10.60
CA GLU A 136 -12.40 34.46 10.46
C GLU A 136 -13.05 33.22 11.09
N GLU A 137 -14.20 33.38 11.71
CA GLU A 137 -15.05 32.28 12.19
C GLU A 137 -14.92 31.10 11.25
N LYS A 138 -14.36 29.99 11.77
CA LYS A 138 -14.18 28.78 10.96
C LYS A 138 -15.51 28.44 10.32
N SER A 139 -15.52 28.22 9.03
CA SER A 139 -16.70 27.76 8.35
C SER A 139 -17.24 26.49 9.05
N GLU A 140 -18.55 26.27 9.01
CA GLU A 140 -19.15 25.04 9.56
C GLU A 140 -18.44 23.77 9.04
N ALA A 141 -18.00 23.79 7.79
CA ALA A 141 -17.24 22.69 7.17
C ALA A 141 -15.89 22.45 7.87
N GLU A 142 -15.14 23.52 8.22
CA GLU A 142 -13.84 23.39 8.93
C GLU A 142 -14.04 22.92 10.37
N GLN A 143 -15.13 23.33 11.03
CA GLN A 143 -15.46 22.84 12.37
C GLN A 143 -15.80 21.36 12.36
N ILE A 144 -16.60 20.90 11.39
CA ILE A 144 -16.94 19.48 11.21
C ILE A 144 -15.67 18.68 10.91
N GLU A 145 -14.79 19.17 10.05
CA GLU A 145 -13.54 18.47 9.72
C GLU A 145 -12.62 18.31 10.93
N GLN A 146 -12.55 19.31 11.82
CA GLN A 146 -11.82 19.18 13.06
C GLN A 146 -12.43 18.13 14.00
N VAL A 147 -13.76 18.10 14.10
CA VAL A 147 -14.46 17.06 14.87
C VAL A 147 -14.14 15.68 14.31
N ILE A 148 -14.24 15.51 13.01
CA ILE A 148 -13.90 14.24 12.33
C ILE A 148 -12.44 13.88 12.61
N GLY A 149 -11.50 14.81 12.46
CA GLY A 149 -10.08 14.56 12.71
C GLY A 149 -9.80 14.08 14.14
N ARG A 150 -10.52 14.63 15.15
CA ARG A 150 -10.42 14.16 16.55
C ARG A 150 -10.97 12.75 16.71
N LEU A 151 -12.16 12.48 16.16
CA LEU A 151 -12.78 11.15 16.21
C LEU A 151 -11.91 10.09 15.52
N LEU A 152 -11.31 10.40 14.35
CA LEU A 152 -10.40 9.52 13.64
C LEU A 152 -9.11 9.24 14.43
N SER A 153 -8.69 10.19 15.26
CA SER A 153 -7.54 10.03 16.18
C SER A 153 -7.88 9.30 17.48
N GLY A 154 -9.12 8.82 17.64
CA GLY A 154 -9.57 8.11 18.83
C GLY A 154 -9.92 8.99 20.03
N TYR A 155 -10.07 10.31 19.84
CA TYR A 155 -10.48 11.24 20.89
C TYR A 155 -11.98 11.51 20.83
N ASP A 156 -12.60 11.62 21.99
CA ASP A 156 -13.97 12.13 22.08
C ASP A 156 -14.03 13.59 21.60
N ALA A 157 -15.06 13.89 20.84
CA ALA A 157 -15.36 15.25 20.40
C ALA A 157 -16.79 15.62 20.78
N GLU A 158 -16.94 16.80 21.37
CA GLU A 158 -18.27 17.41 21.53
C GLU A 158 -18.77 17.79 20.12
N VAL A 159 -19.93 17.25 19.76
CA VAL A 159 -20.53 17.44 18.45
C VAL A 159 -21.85 18.18 18.64
N SER A 160 -21.99 19.33 17.98
CA SER A 160 -23.31 19.97 17.88
C SER A 160 -24.21 19.14 16.95
N GLU A 161 -25.22 18.50 17.51
CA GLU A 161 -26.17 17.71 16.73
C GLU A 161 -26.85 18.56 15.64
N GLU A 162 -27.13 19.82 15.93
CA GLU A 162 -27.75 20.74 14.98
C GLU A 162 -26.83 20.99 13.76
N MET A 163 -25.54 21.23 13.99
CA MET A 163 -24.54 21.41 12.95
C MET A 163 -24.40 20.16 12.07
N ILE A 164 -24.39 18.96 12.70
CA ILE A 164 -24.30 17.71 11.93
C ILE A 164 -25.56 17.48 11.10
N ARG A 165 -26.76 17.70 11.66
CA ARG A 165 -28.03 17.56 10.93
C ARG A 165 -28.17 18.56 9.79
N THR A 166 -27.64 19.77 9.94
CA THR A 166 -27.66 20.78 8.87
C THR A 166 -26.79 20.35 7.70
N ARG A 167 -25.57 19.82 7.99
CA ARG A 167 -24.61 19.40 6.95
C ARG A 167 -24.93 18.03 6.36
N PHE A 168 -25.46 17.13 7.21
CA PHE A 168 -25.76 15.74 6.87
C PHE A 168 -27.22 15.42 7.22
N PRO A 169 -28.17 15.74 6.30
CA PRO A 169 -29.60 15.65 6.59
C PRO A 169 -30.14 14.24 6.67
N TYR A 170 -29.36 13.23 6.26
CA TYR A 170 -29.79 11.84 6.21
C TYR A 170 -29.28 11.03 7.39
N SER A 171 -29.93 9.91 7.69
CA SER A 171 -29.62 9.09 8.88
C SER A 171 -28.44 8.13 8.70
N GLY A 172 -28.02 7.85 7.47
CA GLY A 172 -26.98 6.86 7.19
C GLY A 172 -25.68 7.47 6.72
N PHE A 173 -24.58 6.92 7.19
CA PHE A 173 -23.21 7.30 6.79
C PHE A 173 -22.45 6.10 6.25
N ILE A 174 -21.50 6.34 5.34
CA ILE A 174 -20.49 5.38 4.88
C ILE A 174 -19.16 6.13 4.73
N LEU A 175 -18.05 5.44 5.02
CA LEU A 175 -16.72 5.88 4.61
C LEU A 175 -16.36 5.21 3.27
N LEU A 176 -16.01 6.05 2.30
CA LEU A 176 -15.47 5.64 1.01
C LEU A 176 -14.10 6.27 0.83
N GLY A 177 -13.11 5.50 0.40
CA GLY A 177 -11.79 6.07 0.16
C GLY A 177 -10.90 5.24 -0.75
N VAL A 178 -9.75 5.82 -1.04
CA VAL A 178 -8.70 5.23 -1.89
C VAL A 178 -7.36 5.38 -1.19
N ASP A 179 -6.63 4.29 -1.00
CA ASP A 179 -5.26 4.34 -0.50
C ASP A 179 -4.31 4.71 -1.64
N LEU A 180 -3.70 5.89 -1.54
CA LEU A 180 -2.73 6.40 -2.51
C LEU A 180 -1.28 6.09 -2.12
N LYS A 181 -1.03 5.41 -1.00
CA LYS A 181 0.32 5.06 -0.56
C LYS A 181 1.12 4.27 -1.59
N PRO A 182 0.53 3.34 -2.37
CA PRO A 182 1.25 2.64 -3.44
C PRO A 182 1.67 3.53 -4.60
N VAL A 183 0.97 4.65 -4.82
CA VAL A 183 1.19 5.56 -5.94
C VAL A 183 2.37 6.48 -5.67
N LYS A 184 3.46 6.32 -6.42
CA LYS A 184 4.66 7.17 -6.29
C LYS A 184 4.59 8.45 -7.12
N ASP A 185 3.79 8.46 -8.19
CA ASP A 185 3.65 9.61 -9.10
C ASP A 185 2.60 10.60 -8.57
N ASN A 186 3.04 11.81 -8.23
CA ASN A 186 2.17 12.87 -7.74
C ASN A 186 1.16 13.35 -8.78
N LEU A 187 1.49 13.32 -10.08
CA LEU A 187 0.55 13.68 -11.13
C LEU A 187 -0.60 12.67 -11.21
N LEU A 188 -0.27 11.39 -11.05
CA LEU A 188 -1.27 10.33 -10.99
C LEU A 188 -2.16 10.45 -9.75
N LYS A 189 -1.59 10.77 -8.57
CA LYS A 189 -2.39 11.06 -7.35
C LYS A 189 -3.41 12.18 -7.61
N MET A 190 -2.98 13.29 -8.20
CA MET A 190 -3.87 14.41 -8.55
C MET A 190 -4.93 14.02 -9.57
N GLU A 191 -4.60 13.19 -10.53
CA GLU A 191 -5.56 12.73 -11.54
C GLU A 191 -6.63 11.82 -10.92
N ILE A 192 -6.24 10.88 -10.05
CA ILE A 192 -7.17 10.02 -9.31
C ILE A 192 -8.10 10.87 -8.43
N GLU A 193 -7.55 11.83 -7.71
CA GLU A 193 -8.35 12.75 -6.89
C GLU A 193 -9.37 13.52 -7.73
N LYS A 194 -8.93 14.07 -8.85
CA LYS A 194 -9.80 14.81 -9.77
C LYS A 194 -10.91 13.93 -10.35
N GLN A 195 -10.60 12.68 -10.69
CA GLN A 195 -11.57 11.74 -11.23
C GLN A 195 -12.56 11.32 -10.15
N LEU A 196 -12.09 11.00 -8.94
CA LEU A 196 -12.96 10.64 -7.82
C LEU A 196 -13.87 11.81 -7.44
N LYS A 197 -13.34 13.03 -7.38
CA LYS A 197 -14.12 14.25 -7.14
C LYS A 197 -15.20 14.44 -8.21
N ARG A 198 -14.85 14.31 -9.48
CA ARG A 198 -15.84 14.39 -10.58
C ARG A 198 -16.91 13.32 -10.46
N PHE A 199 -16.52 12.09 -10.12
CA PHE A 199 -17.45 11.00 -9.89
C PHE A 199 -18.43 11.35 -8.76
N MET A 200 -17.93 11.89 -7.64
CA MET A 200 -18.76 12.31 -6.51
C MET A 200 -19.71 13.47 -6.86
N GLU A 201 -19.27 14.42 -7.68
CA GLU A 201 -20.06 15.58 -8.10
C GLU A 201 -21.09 15.25 -9.21
N HIS A 202 -20.80 14.29 -10.09
CA HIS A 202 -21.61 13.96 -11.27
C HIS A 202 -22.40 12.65 -11.12
N SER A 203 -22.16 11.89 -10.05
CA SER A 203 -23.01 10.73 -9.79
C SER A 203 -24.42 11.23 -9.53
N GLN A 204 -25.34 10.96 -10.49
CA GLN A 204 -26.77 11.36 -10.42
C GLN A 204 -27.54 10.58 -9.32
N VAL A 205 -26.85 10.19 -8.25
CA VAL A 205 -27.47 9.55 -7.10
C VAL A 205 -28.13 10.65 -6.29
N GLN A 206 -29.43 10.86 -6.52
CA GLN A 206 -30.24 11.80 -5.75
C GLN A 206 -30.15 11.45 -4.25
N HIS A 207 -30.14 12.48 -3.41
CA HIS A 207 -30.15 12.33 -1.95
C HIS A 207 -28.86 11.74 -1.33
N VAL A 208 -27.69 12.13 -1.82
CA VAL A 208 -26.40 11.81 -1.21
C VAL A 208 -25.60 13.10 -1.00
N GLU A 209 -25.22 13.36 0.24
CA GLU A 209 -24.25 14.39 0.59
C GLU A 209 -22.87 13.75 0.74
N SER A 210 -21.84 14.47 0.32
CA SER A 210 -20.46 14.02 0.46
C SER A 210 -19.57 15.09 1.07
N MET A 211 -18.60 14.64 1.86
CA MET A 211 -17.55 15.50 2.42
C MET A 211 -16.20 14.80 2.33
N LYS A 212 -15.22 15.48 1.71
CA LYS A 212 -13.82 15.01 1.73
C LYS A 212 -13.24 15.22 3.12
N ILE A 213 -12.53 14.22 3.64
CA ILE A 213 -11.80 14.29 4.89
C ILE A 213 -10.31 14.45 4.56
N ALA A 214 -9.72 15.60 4.85
CA ALA A 214 -8.32 15.90 4.52
C ALA A 214 -7.33 15.44 5.60
N SER A 215 -7.79 15.08 6.79
CA SER A 215 -6.95 14.75 7.95
C SER A 215 -6.20 13.41 7.86
N VAL A 216 -6.40 12.62 6.79
CA VAL A 216 -5.73 11.32 6.61
C VAL A 216 -4.70 11.41 5.48
N PRO A 217 -3.39 11.33 5.78
CA PRO A 217 -2.35 11.42 4.76
C PRO A 217 -2.38 10.22 3.81
N ASP A 218 -1.98 10.44 2.56
CA ASP A 218 -1.92 9.42 1.49
C ASP A 218 -3.21 8.60 1.29
N THR A 219 -4.36 9.15 1.73
CA THR A 219 -5.67 8.51 1.56
C THR A 219 -6.68 9.55 1.12
N LEU A 220 -7.33 9.31 -0.01
CA LEU A 220 -8.53 10.07 -0.36
C LEU A 220 -9.70 9.46 0.40
N LEU A 221 -10.19 10.16 1.41
CA LEU A 221 -11.29 9.70 2.26
C LEU A 221 -12.48 10.63 2.13
N TYR A 222 -13.66 10.05 1.94
CA TYR A 222 -14.93 10.75 1.88
C TYR A 222 -15.92 10.16 2.89
N LEU A 223 -16.59 11.04 3.61
CA LEU A 223 -17.79 10.70 4.37
C LEU A 223 -18.99 10.94 3.45
N LEU A 224 -19.77 9.92 3.24
CA LEU A 224 -21.01 9.94 2.48
C LEU A 224 -22.17 9.85 3.43
N ASN A 225 -23.20 10.66 3.20
CA ASN A 225 -24.44 10.66 3.96
C ASN A 225 -25.63 10.51 3.02
N ALA A 226 -26.48 9.52 3.26
CA ALA A 226 -27.67 9.27 2.46
C ALA A 226 -28.82 8.66 3.26
N ASP A 227 -30.01 8.72 2.69
CA ASP A 227 -31.19 8.01 3.19
C ASP A 227 -31.36 6.63 2.51
N GLY A 228 -32.12 5.74 3.15
CA GLY A 228 -32.57 4.49 2.57
C GLY A 228 -31.55 3.37 2.45
N SER A 229 -31.78 2.42 1.54
CA SER A 229 -30.95 1.23 1.42
C SER A 229 -29.60 1.57 0.78
N TRP A 230 -28.56 1.56 1.59
CA TRP A 230 -27.19 1.70 1.10
C TRP A 230 -26.79 0.57 0.15
N THR A 231 -27.37 -0.62 0.30
CA THR A 231 -27.00 -1.81 -0.48
C THR A 231 -27.23 -1.60 -1.98
N GLU A 232 -28.40 -1.10 -2.40
CA GLU A 232 -28.67 -0.83 -3.82
C GLU A 232 -27.82 0.31 -4.38
N ARG A 233 -27.48 1.30 -3.55
CA ARG A 233 -26.69 2.46 -3.94
C ARG A 233 -25.21 2.13 -4.03
N THR A 234 -24.67 1.34 -3.09
CA THR A 234 -23.30 0.85 -3.16
C THR A 234 -23.08 -0.03 -4.37
N GLU A 235 -24.00 -0.92 -4.73
CA GLU A 235 -23.92 -1.71 -5.97
C GLU A 235 -23.86 -0.84 -7.23
N GLN A 236 -24.70 0.21 -7.32
CA GLN A 236 -24.67 1.15 -8.43
C GLN A 236 -23.34 1.93 -8.49
N TRP A 237 -22.83 2.34 -7.34
CA TRP A 237 -21.55 3.06 -7.25
C TRP A 237 -20.36 2.16 -7.55
N ILE A 238 -20.33 0.95 -7.02
CA ILE A 238 -19.33 -0.06 -7.32
C ILE A 238 -19.27 -0.31 -8.83
N GLY A 239 -20.41 -0.51 -9.48
CA GLY A 239 -20.50 -0.69 -10.92
C GLY A 239 -19.97 0.52 -11.71
N ALA A 240 -20.33 1.73 -11.29
CA ALA A 240 -19.87 2.96 -11.95
C ALA A 240 -18.38 3.25 -11.70
N ILE A 241 -17.87 3.01 -10.49
CA ILE A 241 -16.44 3.14 -10.16
C ILE A 241 -15.64 2.08 -10.93
N SER A 242 -16.06 0.82 -10.92
CA SER A 242 -15.42 -0.26 -11.65
C SER A 242 -15.33 0.09 -13.14
N THR A 243 -16.42 0.53 -13.76
CA THR A 243 -16.42 0.90 -15.19
C THR A 243 -15.48 2.08 -15.51
N SER A 244 -15.39 3.06 -14.61
CA SER A 244 -14.62 4.29 -14.83
C SER A 244 -13.12 4.16 -14.54
N PHE A 245 -12.73 3.27 -13.60
CA PHE A 245 -11.39 3.21 -13.02
C PHE A 245 -10.69 1.85 -13.17
N GLU A 246 -11.40 0.78 -13.52
CA GLU A 246 -10.97 -0.62 -13.33
C GLU A 246 -9.56 -0.93 -13.86
N LYS A 247 -9.29 -0.64 -15.13
CA LYS A 247 -7.97 -0.96 -15.73
C LYS A 247 -6.82 -0.20 -15.08
N ARG A 248 -7.06 1.04 -14.67
CA ARG A 248 -6.00 1.92 -14.14
C ARG A 248 -5.73 1.64 -12.67
N LEU A 249 -6.78 1.39 -11.89
CA LEU A 249 -6.65 1.05 -10.47
C LEU A 249 -5.89 -0.28 -10.28
N GLN A 250 -6.21 -1.30 -11.07
CA GLN A 250 -5.55 -2.61 -10.99
C GLN A 250 -4.06 -2.54 -11.37
N GLN A 251 -3.70 -1.76 -12.40
CA GLN A 251 -2.30 -1.61 -12.84
C GLN A 251 -1.40 -0.97 -11.78
N GLU A 252 -1.95 -0.07 -10.97
CA GLU A 252 -1.21 0.72 -9.98
C GLU A 252 -1.36 0.17 -8.55
N GLY A 253 -2.07 -0.94 -8.37
CA GLY A 253 -2.32 -1.52 -7.05
C GLY A 253 -3.25 -0.69 -6.17
N ILE A 254 -4.20 0.00 -6.77
CA ILE A 254 -5.11 0.91 -6.10
C ILE A 254 -6.48 0.26 -5.96
N HIS A 255 -7.07 0.37 -4.77
CA HIS A 255 -8.40 -0.14 -4.46
C HIS A 255 -9.30 0.97 -3.94
N VAL A 256 -10.57 0.91 -4.33
CA VAL A 256 -11.62 1.70 -3.68
C VAL A 256 -12.14 0.91 -2.49
N ILE A 257 -12.19 1.53 -1.34
CA ILE A 257 -12.55 0.91 -0.06
C ILE A 257 -13.87 1.49 0.41
N ILE A 258 -14.82 0.63 0.78
CA ILE A 258 -16.16 1.01 1.24
C ILE A 258 -16.46 0.26 2.54
N THR A 259 -16.82 1.01 3.60
CA THR A 259 -17.24 0.44 4.89
C THR A 259 -18.72 0.04 4.89
N ASN A 260 -19.15 -0.69 5.90
CA ASN A 260 -20.58 -0.81 6.18
C ASN A 260 -21.17 0.56 6.53
N SER A 261 -22.47 0.70 6.32
CA SER A 261 -23.21 1.88 6.75
C SER A 261 -23.34 1.93 8.29
N PHE A 262 -23.32 3.15 8.83
CA PHE A 262 -23.52 3.43 10.25
C PHE A 262 -24.44 4.64 10.41
N THR A 263 -25.05 4.81 11.57
CA THR A 263 -26.08 5.85 11.82
C THR A 263 -25.66 6.90 12.84
N ASP A 264 -24.71 6.56 13.72
CA ASP A 264 -24.19 7.50 14.71
C ASP A 264 -22.90 8.11 14.20
N PHE A 265 -22.91 9.44 13.96
CA PHE A 265 -21.74 10.19 13.51
C PHE A 265 -20.50 9.99 14.39
N LYS A 266 -20.68 9.76 15.70
CA LYS A 266 -19.57 9.53 16.63
C LYS A 266 -18.82 8.23 16.36
N GLN A 267 -19.44 7.29 15.67
CA GLN A 267 -18.80 6.01 15.30
C GLN A 267 -17.79 6.13 14.16
N ILE A 268 -17.63 7.31 13.54
CA ILE A 268 -16.72 7.51 12.39
C ILE A 268 -15.29 7.03 12.70
N GLY A 269 -14.78 7.31 13.92
CA GLY A 269 -13.45 6.87 14.35
C GLY A 269 -13.34 5.36 14.48
N THR A 270 -14.34 4.71 15.08
CA THR A 270 -14.40 3.25 15.22
C THR A 270 -14.55 2.57 13.86
N VAL A 271 -15.44 3.08 13.00
CA VAL A 271 -15.63 2.55 11.64
C VAL A 271 -14.35 2.72 10.81
N TYR A 272 -13.66 3.84 10.96
CA TYR A 272 -12.39 4.03 10.29
C TYR A 272 -11.34 3.01 10.74
N SER A 273 -11.09 2.90 12.04
CA SER A 273 -10.04 2.01 12.58
C SER A 273 -10.35 0.52 12.40
N GLU A 274 -11.59 0.10 12.66
CA GLU A 274 -11.97 -1.32 12.62
C GLU A 274 -12.31 -1.83 11.22
N GLN A 275 -12.91 -0.99 10.38
CA GLN A 275 -13.32 -1.41 9.04
C GLN A 275 -12.39 -0.85 7.96
N PHE A 276 -12.28 0.48 7.82
CA PHE A 276 -11.54 1.09 6.71
C PHE A 276 -10.07 0.68 6.71
N ASP A 277 -9.37 0.81 7.82
CA ASP A 277 -7.97 0.39 7.95
C ASP A 277 -7.78 -1.13 7.79
N SER A 278 -8.77 -1.92 8.21
CA SER A 278 -8.74 -3.37 7.99
C SER A 278 -8.86 -3.71 6.51
N LEU A 279 -9.81 -3.09 5.80
CA LEU A 279 -9.99 -3.27 4.36
C LEU A 279 -8.75 -2.83 3.55
N LYS A 280 -8.07 -1.75 3.97
CA LYS A 280 -6.77 -1.36 3.39
C LYS A 280 -5.74 -2.49 3.49
N ARG A 281 -5.64 -3.16 4.65
CA ARG A 281 -4.74 -4.30 4.83
C ARG A 281 -5.17 -5.51 4.00
N TYR A 282 -6.48 -5.74 3.89
CA TYR A 282 -7.03 -6.85 3.09
C TYR A 282 -6.73 -6.70 1.60
N ALA A 283 -6.58 -5.47 1.09
CA ALA A 283 -6.19 -5.18 -0.28
C ALA A 283 -4.93 -5.92 -0.73
N PHE A 284 -3.97 -6.12 0.18
CA PHE A 284 -2.76 -6.91 -0.07
C PHE A 284 -3.05 -8.34 -0.54
N TYR A 285 -4.16 -8.93 -0.08
CA TYR A 285 -4.58 -10.30 -0.40
C TYR A 285 -5.65 -10.37 -1.50
N LEU A 286 -6.20 -9.24 -1.93
CA LEU A 286 -7.32 -9.14 -2.85
C LEU A 286 -6.96 -8.36 -4.13
N PRO A 287 -5.92 -8.77 -4.88
CA PRO A 287 -5.41 -8.01 -6.02
C PRO A 287 -6.41 -7.83 -7.17
N ASP A 288 -7.37 -8.75 -7.29
CA ASP A 288 -8.32 -8.76 -8.41
C ASP A 288 -9.64 -8.04 -8.06
N SER A 289 -9.74 -7.46 -6.86
CA SER A 289 -10.93 -6.73 -6.40
C SER A 289 -10.70 -5.22 -6.50
N PRO A 290 -11.14 -4.54 -7.57
CA PRO A 290 -10.94 -3.09 -7.72
C PRO A 290 -11.68 -2.29 -6.65
N VAL A 291 -12.75 -2.87 -6.10
CA VAL A 291 -13.51 -2.34 -4.97
C VAL A 291 -13.54 -3.37 -3.86
N ILE A 292 -13.17 -2.96 -2.66
CA ILE A 292 -13.19 -3.80 -1.45
C ILE A 292 -14.26 -3.24 -0.51
N GLU A 293 -15.31 -4.01 -0.33
CA GLU A 293 -16.45 -3.65 0.51
C GLU A 293 -16.59 -4.61 1.69
N MET A 294 -16.83 -4.07 2.89
CA MET A 294 -16.93 -4.88 4.11
C MET A 294 -18.05 -5.93 4.03
N GLY A 295 -19.15 -5.62 3.36
CA GLY A 295 -20.30 -6.52 3.19
C GLY A 295 -20.09 -7.64 2.15
N HIS A 296 -19.10 -7.52 1.26
CA HIS A 296 -18.88 -8.42 0.12
C HIS A 296 -17.50 -9.08 0.10
N LEU A 297 -16.87 -9.22 1.26
CA LEU A 297 -15.60 -9.92 1.38
C LEU A 297 -15.73 -11.40 1.03
N PRO A 298 -14.75 -12.01 0.36
CA PRO A 298 -14.75 -13.44 0.07
C PRO A 298 -14.76 -14.26 1.35
N LYS A 299 -15.30 -15.49 1.25
CA LYS A 299 -15.30 -16.43 2.38
C LYS A 299 -13.87 -16.76 2.77
N LEU A 300 -13.58 -16.67 4.06
CA LEU A 300 -12.28 -17.06 4.60
C LEU A 300 -12.02 -18.56 4.40
N PRO A 301 -10.78 -18.96 4.15
CA PRO A 301 -10.38 -20.36 4.15
C PRO A 301 -10.58 -20.98 5.54
N GLU A 302 -10.55 -22.31 5.60
CA GLU A 302 -10.49 -22.98 6.89
C GLU A 302 -9.16 -22.65 7.60
N PRO A 303 -9.18 -22.47 8.92
CA PRO A 303 -7.97 -22.17 9.67
C PRO A 303 -6.90 -23.26 9.46
N VAL A 304 -5.72 -22.85 9.06
CA VAL A 304 -4.56 -23.76 8.91
C VAL A 304 -3.69 -23.62 10.14
N SER A 305 -3.16 -24.76 10.62
CA SER A 305 -2.17 -24.76 11.70
C SER A 305 -0.95 -23.93 11.31
N ASP A 306 -0.35 -23.26 12.27
CA ASP A 306 0.89 -22.53 12.02
C ASP A 306 1.99 -23.48 11.53
N LEU A 307 2.83 -22.98 10.62
CA LEU A 307 3.96 -23.73 10.08
C LEU A 307 5.00 -23.94 11.18
N ASP A 308 5.34 -25.20 11.44
CA ASP A 308 6.47 -25.51 12.32
C ASP A 308 7.80 -25.22 11.60
N MET A 309 8.32 -24.01 11.83
CA MET A 309 9.61 -23.59 11.29
C MET A 309 10.77 -24.45 11.78
N ALA A 310 10.66 -25.10 12.96
CA ALA A 310 11.70 -25.98 13.48
C ALA A 310 11.74 -27.30 12.69
N GLU A 311 10.57 -27.87 12.35
CA GLU A 311 10.48 -29.05 11.48
C GLU A 311 11.06 -28.75 10.10
N LEU A 312 10.74 -27.58 9.53
CA LEU A 312 11.26 -27.16 8.24
C LEU A 312 12.79 -27.01 8.23
N VAL A 313 13.35 -26.37 9.27
CA VAL A 313 14.81 -26.25 9.45
C VAL A 313 15.46 -27.63 9.62
N GLU A 314 14.82 -28.55 10.32
CA GLU A 314 15.32 -29.90 10.48
C GLU A 314 15.31 -30.69 9.16
N ALA A 315 14.27 -30.51 8.34
CA ALA A 315 14.22 -31.10 6.99
C ALA A 315 15.35 -30.55 6.10
N LEU A 316 15.63 -29.22 6.17
CA LEU A 316 16.76 -28.62 5.46
C LEU A 316 18.11 -29.21 5.90
N LYS A 317 18.35 -29.41 7.21
CA LYS A 317 19.57 -30.05 7.74
C LYS A 317 19.73 -31.49 7.26
N ARG A 318 18.62 -32.22 7.08
CA ARG A 318 18.59 -33.57 6.52
C ARG A 318 18.71 -33.62 5.01
N LYS A 319 18.95 -32.48 4.33
CA LYS A 319 19.04 -32.32 2.88
C LYS A 319 17.73 -32.65 2.14
N GLN A 320 16.59 -32.57 2.81
CA GLN A 320 15.26 -32.74 2.23
C GLN A 320 14.72 -31.41 1.69
N PHE A 321 15.52 -30.74 0.86
CA PHE A 321 15.26 -29.37 0.40
C PHE A 321 13.92 -29.25 -0.35
N GLN A 322 13.68 -30.15 -1.31
CA GLN A 322 12.44 -30.11 -2.10
C GLN A 322 11.21 -30.26 -1.21
N LYS A 323 11.23 -31.21 -0.26
CA LYS A 323 10.12 -31.38 0.69
C LYS A 323 9.91 -30.11 1.51
N ALA A 324 10.98 -29.51 2.05
CA ALA A 324 10.89 -28.29 2.86
C ALA A 324 10.33 -27.13 2.05
N CYS A 325 10.80 -26.92 0.82
CA CYS A 325 10.31 -25.86 -0.07
C CYS A 325 8.84 -26.07 -0.47
N THR A 326 8.43 -27.27 -0.83
CA THR A 326 7.05 -27.60 -1.19
C THR A 326 6.11 -27.37 -0.01
N THR A 327 6.43 -27.90 1.18
CA THR A 327 5.63 -27.70 2.39
C THR A 327 5.51 -26.20 2.76
N PHE A 328 6.60 -25.44 2.60
CA PHE A 328 6.57 -24.00 2.83
C PHE A 328 5.65 -23.28 1.84
N LEU A 329 5.80 -23.55 0.55
CA LEU A 329 4.97 -22.92 -0.49
C LEU A 329 3.49 -23.25 -0.30
N GLU A 330 3.12 -24.50 -0.05
CA GLU A 330 1.74 -24.90 0.23
C GLU A 330 1.15 -24.09 1.38
N HIS A 331 1.90 -23.96 2.48
CA HIS A 331 1.47 -23.16 3.62
C HIS A 331 1.30 -21.69 3.26
N VAL A 332 2.27 -21.09 2.54
CA VAL A 332 2.24 -19.68 2.13
C VAL A 332 1.07 -19.41 1.16
N TYR A 333 0.80 -20.31 0.22
CA TYR A 333 -0.36 -20.18 -0.67
C TYR A 333 -1.69 -20.17 0.11
N ILE A 334 -1.84 -21.08 1.07
CA ILE A 334 -3.06 -21.10 1.90
C ILE A 334 -3.15 -19.82 2.76
N LYS A 335 -2.07 -19.40 3.39
CA LYS A 335 -2.02 -18.15 4.18
C LYS A 335 -2.31 -16.92 3.31
N SER A 336 -1.95 -16.92 2.03
CA SER A 336 -2.24 -15.80 1.11
C SER A 336 -3.71 -15.67 0.74
N THR A 337 -4.53 -16.68 1.00
CA THR A 337 -5.99 -16.60 0.81
C THR A 337 -6.72 -16.11 2.06
N ASP A 338 -6.04 -16.04 3.22
CA ASP A 338 -6.58 -15.48 4.44
C ASP A 338 -6.24 -13.98 4.53
N TYR A 339 -7.13 -13.15 4.02
CA TYR A 339 -6.98 -11.70 4.01
C TYR A 339 -6.92 -11.06 5.42
N LYS A 340 -7.25 -11.80 6.49
CA LYS A 340 -7.10 -11.34 7.88
C LYS A 340 -5.70 -11.52 8.43
N THR A 341 -4.85 -12.28 7.74
CA THR A 341 -3.45 -12.43 8.14
C THR A 341 -2.77 -11.06 8.15
N ASP A 342 -2.02 -10.76 9.21
CA ASP A 342 -1.25 -9.52 9.29
C ASP A 342 -0.19 -9.48 8.19
N VAL A 343 -0.15 -8.39 7.41
CA VAL A 343 0.74 -8.26 6.25
C VAL A 343 2.21 -8.30 6.65
N PHE A 344 2.56 -7.68 7.78
CA PHE A 344 3.93 -7.70 8.30
C PHE A 344 4.33 -9.12 8.73
N ALA A 345 3.45 -9.83 9.44
CA ALA A 345 3.67 -11.22 9.82
C ALA A 345 3.84 -12.13 8.61
N PHE A 346 3.02 -11.94 7.56
CA PHE A 346 3.15 -12.68 6.30
C PHE A 346 4.50 -12.42 5.62
N LYS A 347 4.88 -11.16 5.43
CA LYS A 347 6.18 -10.79 4.84
C LYS A 347 7.36 -11.27 5.68
N SER A 348 7.25 -11.22 7.00
CA SER A 348 8.25 -11.73 7.94
C SER A 348 8.42 -13.24 7.84
N LEU A 349 7.34 -13.99 7.65
CA LEU A 349 7.39 -15.44 7.41
C LEU A 349 8.24 -15.76 6.17
N LEU A 350 8.04 -15.03 5.07
CA LEU A 350 8.81 -15.18 3.84
C LEU A 350 10.31 -14.85 4.06
N GLY A 351 10.60 -13.75 4.72
CA GLY A 351 11.97 -13.35 5.06
C GLY A 351 12.68 -14.37 5.95
N ASN A 352 11.99 -14.90 6.95
CA ASN A 352 12.52 -15.94 7.83
C ASN A 352 12.85 -17.22 7.07
N PHE A 353 12.06 -17.59 6.09
CA PHE A 353 12.35 -18.73 5.22
C PHE A 353 13.65 -18.53 4.44
N ILE A 354 13.82 -17.38 3.76
CA ILE A 354 15.05 -17.04 3.03
C ILE A 354 16.27 -17.14 3.96
N PHE A 355 16.17 -16.55 5.15
CA PHE A 355 17.25 -16.58 6.13
C PHE A 355 17.62 -18.01 6.56
N ASN A 356 16.62 -18.84 6.87
CA ASN A 356 16.85 -20.21 7.33
C ASN A 356 17.43 -21.11 6.24
N VAL A 357 16.93 -20.99 5.00
CA VAL A 357 17.46 -21.75 3.86
C VAL A 357 18.90 -21.36 3.57
N THR A 358 19.21 -20.07 3.48
CA THR A 358 20.58 -19.59 3.23
C THR A 358 21.54 -20.08 4.31
N ASN A 359 21.16 -19.99 5.59
CA ASN A 359 21.96 -20.49 6.70
C ASN A 359 22.16 -22.02 6.67
N ALA A 360 21.12 -22.78 6.31
CA ALA A 360 21.22 -24.24 6.21
C ALA A 360 22.19 -24.65 5.09
N LEU A 361 22.09 -24.04 3.92
CA LEU A 361 22.99 -24.29 2.80
C LEU A 361 24.44 -23.95 3.13
N SER A 362 24.69 -22.81 3.76
CA SER A 362 26.03 -22.38 4.19
C SER A 362 26.64 -23.39 5.17
N LYS A 363 25.88 -23.87 6.17
CA LYS A 363 26.34 -24.90 7.11
C LYS A 363 26.62 -26.24 6.42
N LEU A 364 25.92 -26.57 5.36
CA LEU A 364 26.13 -27.78 4.55
C LEU A 364 27.26 -27.61 3.52
N LYS A 365 27.95 -26.46 3.52
CA LYS A 365 29.09 -26.14 2.65
C LYS A 365 28.74 -26.06 1.17
N PHE A 366 27.50 -25.69 0.83
CA PHE A 366 27.16 -25.25 -0.52
C PHE A 366 27.76 -23.87 -0.82
N GLU A 367 27.98 -23.56 -2.10
CA GLU A 367 28.44 -22.24 -2.52
C GLU A 367 27.29 -21.23 -2.44
N THR A 368 27.13 -20.56 -1.31
CA THR A 368 26.00 -19.65 -1.03
C THR A 368 26.32 -18.19 -1.33
N ALA A 369 27.51 -17.86 -1.84
CA ALA A 369 27.91 -16.47 -2.10
C ALA A 369 26.89 -15.68 -2.94
N PRO A 370 26.27 -16.21 -4.01
CA PRO A 370 25.25 -15.49 -4.76
C PRO A 370 23.99 -15.20 -3.93
N LEU A 371 23.52 -16.18 -3.14
CA LEU A 371 22.34 -16.00 -2.27
C LEU A 371 22.62 -15.02 -1.12
N GLU A 372 23.81 -15.07 -0.54
CA GLU A 372 24.23 -14.16 0.53
C GLU A 372 24.30 -12.70 0.04
N GLN A 373 24.77 -12.48 -1.17
CA GLN A 373 24.78 -11.17 -1.80
C GLN A 373 23.38 -10.70 -2.17
N GLY A 374 22.54 -11.59 -2.69
CA GLY A 374 21.19 -11.29 -3.16
C GLY A 374 20.13 -11.21 -2.05
N LYS A 375 20.37 -11.76 -0.83
CA LYS A 375 19.33 -11.87 0.21
C LYS A 375 18.70 -10.54 0.62
N TYR A 376 19.49 -9.47 0.68
CA TYR A 376 18.97 -8.14 1.01
C TYR A 376 18.06 -7.57 -0.08
N ASP A 377 18.32 -7.93 -1.34
CA ASP A 377 17.45 -7.56 -2.45
C ASP A 377 16.13 -8.32 -2.40
N TYR A 378 16.13 -9.59 -2.02
CA TYR A 378 14.92 -10.36 -1.75
C TYR A 378 14.10 -9.76 -0.62
N PHE A 379 14.73 -9.41 0.52
CA PHE A 379 14.03 -8.77 1.63
C PHE A 379 13.41 -7.44 1.22
N ARG A 380 14.14 -6.62 0.49
CA ARG A 380 13.64 -5.33 -0.04
C ARG A 380 12.47 -5.54 -1.00
N GLN A 381 12.55 -6.50 -1.92
CA GLN A 381 11.49 -6.80 -2.87
C GLN A 381 10.22 -7.29 -2.15
N ILE A 382 10.34 -8.19 -1.17
CA ILE A 382 9.23 -8.66 -0.34
C ILE A 382 8.60 -7.49 0.42
N ASP A 383 9.41 -6.63 1.02
CA ASP A 383 8.91 -5.45 1.75
C ASP A 383 8.14 -4.50 0.80
N GLN A 384 8.63 -4.31 -0.43
CA GLN A 384 8.02 -3.46 -1.44
C GLN A 384 6.86 -4.12 -2.20
N ALA A 385 6.61 -5.41 -2.03
CA ALA A 385 5.52 -6.11 -2.70
C ALA A 385 4.16 -5.48 -2.33
N ILE A 386 3.38 -5.15 -3.35
CA ILE A 386 2.06 -4.53 -3.21
C ILE A 386 1.02 -5.58 -2.86
N TYR A 387 1.16 -6.80 -3.41
CA TYR A 387 0.25 -7.91 -3.20
C TYR A 387 0.94 -9.16 -2.67
N ALA A 388 0.19 -10.02 -1.99
CA ALA A 388 0.67 -11.31 -1.51
C ALA A 388 1.23 -12.17 -2.64
N ARG A 389 0.57 -12.20 -3.81
CA ARG A 389 1.04 -12.93 -5.00
C ARG A 389 2.41 -12.47 -5.48
N ASP A 390 2.70 -11.16 -5.40
CA ASP A 390 4.00 -10.62 -5.80
C ASP A 390 5.09 -11.07 -4.83
N ALA A 391 4.80 -11.03 -3.52
CA ALA A 391 5.71 -11.52 -2.48
C ALA A 391 5.97 -13.04 -2.62
N ILE A 392 4.96 -13.84 -2.98
CA ILE A 392 5.09 -15.27 -3.25
C ILE A 392 5.99 -15.51 -4.46
N SER A 393 5.79 -14.78 -5.55
CA SER A 393 6.62 -14.89 -6.76
C SER A 393 8.11 -14.65 -6.47
N ILE A 394 8.42 -13.75 -5.53
CA ILE A 394 9.80 -13.51 -5.08
C ILE A 394 10.37 -14.74 -4.35
N ILE A 395 9.56 -15.39 -3.52
CA ILE A 395 9.95 -16.62 -2.82
C ILE A 395 10.16 -17.78 -3.80
N GLU A 396 9.27 -17.93 -4.79
CA GLU A 396 9.43 -18.95 -5.83
C GLU A 396 10.74 -18.76 -6.58
N GLN A 397 11.08 -17.52 -6.92
CA GLN A 397 12.37 -17.20 -7.53
C GLN A 397 13.54 -17.59 -6.63
N PHE A 398 13.50 -17.25 -5.34
CA PHE A 398 14.53 -17.62 -4.37
C PHE A 398 14.69 -19.14 -4.26
N ILE A 399 13.57 -19.89 -4.25
CA ILE A 399 13.59 -21.36 -4.21
C ILE A 399 14.26 -21.93 -5.47
N GLN A 400 13.92 -21.42 -6.67
CA GLN A 400 14.54 -21.85 -7.93
C GLN A 400 16.06 -21.59 -7.95
N GLU A 401 16.50 -20.42 -7.48
CA GLU A 401 17.93 -20.13 -7.36
C GLU A 401 18.62 -21.10 -6.37
N THR A 402 17.94 -21.40 -5.27
CA THR A 402 18.40 -22.36 -4.27
C THR A 402 18.55 -23.76 -4.88
N GLU A 403 17.56 -24.24 -5.62
CA GLU A 403 17.60 -25.53 -6.29
C GLU A 403 18.74 -25.61 -7.31
N SER A 404 19.01 -24.53 -8.04
CA SER A 404 20.13 -24.49 -9.00
C SER A 404 21.51 -24.64 -8.32
N ILE A 405 21.65 -24.11 -7.09
CA ILE A 405 22.87 -24.27 -6.28
C ILE A 405 23.02 -25.70 -5.76
N ILE A 406 21.91 -26.32 -5.36
CA ILE A 406 21.92 -27.68 -4.78
C ILE A 406 22.23 -28.74 -5.83
N HIS A 407 21.69 -28.62 -7.04
CA HIS A 407 21.81 -29.63 -8.10
C HIS A 407 23.02 -29.46 -9.01
N GLY A 408 23.80 -28.37 -8.86
CA GLY A 408 24.94 -28.05 -9.72
C GLY A 408 24.51 -27.60 -11.12
N SER A 409 25.42 -27.06 -11.88
CA SER A 409 25.25 -26.22 -13.06
C SER A 409 24.47 -26.81 -14.28
N ASP A 410 23.80 -27.94 -14.17
CA ASP A 410 23.03 -28.51 -15.28
C ASP A 410 21.59 -27.97 -15.40
N TYR A 411 21.10 -27.19 -14.39
CA TYR A 411 19.78 -26.56 -14.40
C TYR A 411 19.85 -25.06 -14.11
N ALA A 412 20.67 -24.34 -14.83
CA ALA A 412 20.60 -22.89 -14.86
C ALA A 412 19.40 -22.41 -15.69
N VAL A 413 18.19 -22.68 -15.24
CA VAL A 413 16.99 -22.05 -15.81
C VAL A 413 16.83 -20.68 -15.12
N ASN A 414 17.17 -19.63 -15.88
CA ASN A 414 17.10 -18.25 -15.43
C ASN A 414 15.66 -17.88 -15.01
N PRO A 415 15.41 -17.46 -13.75
CA PRO A 415 14.08 -17.09 -13.25
C PRO A 415 13.36 -16.01 -14.08
N SER A 416 14.13 -15.09 -14.67
CA SER A 416 13.61 -14.10 -15.61
C SER A 416 13.04 -14.73 -16.86
N PHE A 417 13.50 -15.93 -17.23
CA PHE A 417 13.00 -16.65 -18.40
C PHE A 417 11.63 -17.29 -18.12
N HIS A 418 11.40 -17.83 -16.93
CA HIS A 418 10.07 -18.34 -16.56
C HIS A 418 9.00 -17.24 -16.55
N ARG A 419 9.31 -16.07 -15.98
CA ARG A 419 8.40 -14.90 -16.06
C ARG A 419 8.14 -14.48 -17.50
N LEU A 420 9.15 -14.56 -18.34
CA LEU A 420 9.02 -14.27 -19.77
C LEU A 420 8.11 -15.30 -20.44
N LEU A 421 8.26 -16.60 -20.13
CA LEU A 421 7.39 -17.64 -20.67
C LEU A 421 5.94 -17.48 -20.18
N SER A 422 5.71 -17.21 -18.89
CA SER A 422 4.39 -16.94 -18.33
C SER A 422 3.75 -15.73 -19.01
N TYR A 423 4.50 -14.63 -19.14
CA TYR A 423 4.02 -13.43 -19.85
C TYR A 423 3.59 -13.75 -21.30
N ILE A 424 4.38 -14.55 -22.04
CA ILE A 424 4.01 -14.96 -23.40
C ILE A 424 2.73 -15.80 -23.37
N GLN A 425 2.57 -16.69 -22.39
CA GLN A 425 1.38 -17.53 -22.24
C GLN A 425 0.11 -16.73 -21.91
N GLU A 426 0.24 -15.63 -21.17
CA GLU A 426 -0.88 -14.74 -20.82
C GLU A 426 -1.25 -13.78 -21.95
N HIS A 427 -0.26 -13.36 -22.75
CA HIS A 427 -0.42 -12.33 -23.79
C HIS A 427 -0.29 -12.86 -25.23
N TYR A 428 -0.38 -14.18 -25.46
CA TYR A 428 -0.16 -14.79 -26.77
C TYR A 428 -1.06 -14.24 -27.89
N ALA A 429 -2.27 -13.80 -27.56
CA ALA A 429 -3.22 -13.23 -28.50
C ALA A 429 -2.89 -11.79 -28.94
N GLU A 430 -2.00 -11.11 -28.22
CA GLU A 430 -1.56 -9.76 -28.55
C GLU A 430 -0.43 -9.75 -29.59
N PRO A 431 -0.16 -8.63 -30.27
CA PRO A 431 1.00 -8.51 -31.16
C PRO A 431 2.31 -8.47 -30.37
N ILE A 432 2.80 -9.65 -29.95
CA ILE A 432 4.04 -9.77 -29.16
C ILE A 432 5.25 -9.90 -30.08
N THR A 433 6.25 -9.05 -29.89
CA THR A 433 7.54 -9.14 -30.58
C THR A 433 8.67 -9.40 -29.60
N LEU A 434 9.75 -10.05 -30.07
CA LEU A 434 10.96 -10.26 -29.27
C LEU A 434 11.50 -8.93 -28.69
N THR A 435 11.44 -7.85 -29.49
CA THR A 435 11.94 -6.53 -29.09
C THR A 435 11.12 -5.91 -27.96
N GLU A 436 9.80 -6.02 -27.99
CA GLU A 436 8.91 -5.55 -26.93
C GLU A 436 9.11 -6.34 -25.65
N VAL A 437 9.18 -7.66 -25.75
CA VAL A 437 9.45 -8.51 -24.60
C VAL A 437 10.83 -8.22 -24.01
N ALA A 438 11.86 -8.06 -24.85
CA ALA A 438 13.19 -7.67 -24.41
C ALA A 438 13.16 -6.34 -23.63
N LYS A 439 12.46 -5.33 -24.16
CA LYS A 439 12.30 -4.03 -23.49
C LYS A 439 11.58 -4.17 -22.15
N ARG A 440 10.51 -4.95 -22.09
CA ARG A 440 9.72 -5.14 -20.87
C ARG A 440 10.50 -5.83 -19.74
N PHE A 441 11.33 -6.81 -20.09
CA PHE A 441 12.14 -7.57 -19.13
C PHE A 441 13.58 -7.05 -19.01
N HIS A 442 13.87 -5.85 -19.57
CA HIS A 442 15.19 -5.19 -19.52
C HIS A 442 16.33 -6.01 -20.11
N PHE A 443 16.05 -6.82 -21.15
CA PHE A 443 17.05 -7.56 -21.88
C PHE A 443 17.47 -6.87 -23.18
N ASN A 444 18.70 -7.17 -23.63
CA ASN A 444 19.09 -6.87 -25.01
C ASN A 444 18.39 -7.85 -25.96
N PRO A 445 17.75 -7.41 -27.06
CA PRO A 445 17.02 -8.29 -28.00
C PRO A 445 17.87 -9.43 -28.55
N SER A 446 19.13 -9.18 -28.92
CA SER A 446 20.03 -10.22 -29.44
C SER A 446 20.40 -11.24 -28.37
N TYR A 447 20.63 -10.79 -27.14
CA TYR A 447 20.88 -11.67 -26.00
C TYR A 447 19.63 -12.53 -25.71
N LEU A 448 18.45 -11.93 -25.67
CA LEU A 448 17.20 -12.64 -25.42
C LEU A 448 16.92 -13.69 -26.52
N SER A 449 17.19 -13.39 -27.79
CA SER A 449 17.04 -14.33 -28.88
C SER A 449 17.93 -15.57 -28.71
N SER A 450 19.21 -15.36 -28.42
CA SER A 450 20.18 -16.44 -28.19
C SER A 450 19.83 -17.24 -26.94
N TYR A 451 19.47 -16.55 -25.89
CA TYR A 451 19.07 -17.12 -24.61
C TYR A 451 17.79 -17.97 -24.74
N PHE A 452 16.79 -17.47 -25.48
CA PHE A 452 15.53 -18.18 -25.71
C PHE A 452 15.76 -19.51 -26.46
N SER A 453 16.57 -19.47 -27.51
CA SER A 453 16.93 -20.66 -28.28
C SER A 453 17.73 -21.70 -27.48
N ALA A 454 18.61 -21.21 -26.58
CA ALA A 454 19.43 -22.11 -25.75
C ALA A 454 18.62 -22.81 -24.62
N ASN A 455 17.61 -22.15 -24.07
CA ASN A 455 16.87 -22.66 -22.90
C ASN A 455 15.54 -23.30 -23.24
N ASN A 456 14.99 -23.10 -24.46
CA ASN A 456 13.68 -23.59 -24.83
C ASN A 456 13.67 -24.48 -26.06
N SER A 457 14.82 -24.88 -26.58
CA SER A 457 15.01 -25.71 -27.80
C SER A 457 14.32 -25.18 -29.08
N GLU A 458 13.57 -24.09 -29.00
CA GLU A 458 12.79 -23.46 -30.08
C GLU A 458 13.06 -21.94 -30.05
N GLY A 459 12.98 -21.26 -31.21
CA GLY A 459 13.07 -19.81 -31.27
C GLY A 459 11.81 -19.11 -30.70
N PHE A 460 11.95 -17.85 -30.27
CA PHE A 460 10.84 -17.06 -29.72
C PHE A 460 9.56 -17.12 -30.59
N SER A 461 9.70 -16.86 -31.89
CA SER A 461 8.55 -16.88 -32.81
C SER A 461 7.90 -18.27 -32.94
N GLU A 462 8.69 -19.33 -32.87
CA GLU A 462 8.19 -20.71 -32.91
C GLU A 462 7.42 -21.04 -31.64
N TYR A 463 7.93 -20.61 -30.49
CA TYR A 463 7.26 -20.79 -29.19
C TYR A 463 5.90 -20.08 -29.15
N VAL A 464 5.84 -18.79 -29.54
CA VAL A 464 4.57 -18.04 -29.61
C VAL A 464 3.58 -18.72 -30.55
N ASN A 465 4.03 -19.14 -31.75
CA ASN A 465 3.18 -19.84 -32.71
C ASN A 465 2.65 -21.17 -32.16
N LYS A 466 3.44 -21.89 -31.38
CA LYS A 466 3.02 -23.16 -30.74
C LYS A 466 1.86 -22.92 -29.77
N ILE A 467 1.99 -21.94 -28.88
CA ILE A 467 0.91 -21.56 -27.95
C ILE A 467 -0.36 -21.21 -28.72
N ARG A 468 -0.25 -20.35 -29.73
CA ARG A 468 -1.38 -19.92 -30.56
C ARG A 468 -2.07 -21.10 -31.27
N VAL A 469 -1.28 -21.99 -31.82
CA VAL A 469 -1.82 -23.19 -32.50
C VAL A 469 -2.49 -24.14 -31.51
N ASP A 470 -1.92 -24.35 -30.32
CA ASP A 470 -2.53 -25.19 -29.29
C ASP A 470 -3.85 -24.60 -28.80
N LYS A 471 -3.92 -23.27 -28.57
CA LYS A 471 -5.18 -22.59 -28.28
C LYS A 471 -6.19 -22.66 -29.42
N ALA A 472 -5.74 -22.53 -30.65
CA ALA A 472 -6.61 -22.72 -31.83
C ALA A 472 -7.19 -24.15 -31.92
N LYS A 473 -6.42 -25.20 -31.60
CA LYS A 473 -6.93 -26.57 -31.52
C LYS A 473 -8.06 -26.71 -30.49
N GLU A 474 -7.88 -26.14 -29.30
CA GLU A 474 -8.92 -26.11 -28.25
C GLU A 474 -10.22 -25.47 -28.78
N MET A 475 -10.10 -24.28 -29.41
CA MET A 475 -11.24 -23.55 -29.96
C MET A 475 -11.91 -24.26 -31.16
N LEU A 476 -11.12 -24.85 -32.04
CA LEU A 476 -11.64 -25.60 -33.17
C LEU A 476 -12.53 -26.78 -32.75
N VAL A 477 -12.28 -27.37 -31.58
CA VAL A 477 -13.03 -28.52 -31.04
C VAL A 477 -14.18 -28.09 -30.13
N SER A 478 -14.06 -26.93 -29.45
CA SER A 478 -15.01 -26.48 -28.43
C SER A 478 -16.02 -25.45 -28.92
N THR A 479 -15.78 -24.79 -30.07
CA THR A 479 -16.64 -23.74 -30.60
C THR A 479 -17.09 -23.98 -32.03
N SER A 480 -18.16 -23.31 -32.46
CA SER A 480 -18.61 -23.26 -33.85
C SER A 480 -18.13 -22.05 -34.64
N GLU A 481 -17.22 -21.26 -34.07
CA GLU A 481 -16.68 -20.05 -34.69
C GLU A 481 -15.97 -20.32 -35.99
N SER A 482 -15.96 -19.35 -36.90
CA SER A 482 -15.28 -19.46 -38.19
C SER A 482 -13.76 -19.58 -38.01
N ILE A 483 -13.07 -20.13 -38.98
CA ILE A 483 -11.60 -20.21 -38.96
C ILE A 483 -10.96 -18.81 -38.93
N SER A 484 -11.64 -17.82 -39.52
CA SER A 484 -11.21 -16.42 -39.46
C SER A 484 -11.29 -15.85 -38.07
N GLU A 485 -12.43 -16.02 -37.37
CA GLU A 485 -12.62 -15.57 -36.01
C GLU A 485 -11.62 -16.21 -35.03
N ILE A 486 -11.40 -17.52 -35.12
CA ILE A 486 -10.38 -18.20 -34.32
C ILE A 486 -8.98 -17.68 -34.62
N SER A 487 -8.65 -17.43 -35.89
CA SER A 487 -7.37 -16.84 -36.29
C SER A 487 -7.13 -15.50 -35.59
N ASP A 488 -8.13 -14.62 -35.58
CA ASP A 488 -8.07 -13.32 -34.96
C ASP A 488 -7.95 -13.42 -33.42
N GLN A 489 -8.74 -14.30 -32.81
CA GLN A 489 -8.73 -14.49 -31.34
C GLN A 489 -7.42 -15.07 -30.81
N VAL A 490 -6.73 -15.90 -31.60
CA VAL A 490 -5.41 -16.40 -31.20
C VAL A 490 -4.24 -15.49 -31.61
N GLY A 491 -4.55 -14.29 -32.15
CA GLY A 491 -3.58 -13.22 -32.37
C GLY A 491 -2.89 -13.23 -33.74
N TYR A 492 -3.51 -13.78 -34.77
CA TYR A 492 -3.05 -13.62 -36.17
C TYR A 492 -3.88 -12.59 -36.90
N SER A 493 -3.23 -11.61 -37.50
CA SER A 493 -3.86 -10.57 -38.34
C SER A 493 -4.19 -11.05 -39.76
N ASP A 494 -3.71 -12.22 -40.17
CA ASP A 494 -3.92 -12.80 -41.49
C ASP A 494 -4.24 -14.30 -41.39
N GLN A 495 -5.46 -14.66 -41.80
CA GLN A 495 -5.96 -16.02 -41.77
C GLN A 495 -5.14 -16.96 -42.67
N SER A 496 -4.60 -16.48 -43.80
CA SER A 496 -3.80 -17.30 -44.72
C SER A 496 -2.47 -17.68 -44.10
N TYR A 497 -1.85 -16.73 -43.35
CA TYR A 497 -0.64 -17.00 -42.58
C TYR A 497 -0.92 -17.97 -41.44
N PHE A 498 -1.99 -17.75 -40.66
CA PHE A 498 -2.43 -18.71 -39.64
C PHE A 498 -2.56 -20.13 -40.20
N THR A 499 -3.28 -20.29 -41.32
CA THR A 499 -3.51 -21.61 -41.94
C THR A 499 -2.19 -22.28 -42.31
N LYS A 500 -1.21 -21.53 -42.81
CA LYS A 500 0.13 -22.06 -43.16
C LYS A 500 0.89 -22.52 -41.89
N VAL A 501 0.88 -21.69 -40.83
CA VAL A 501 1.54 -22.03 -39.56
C VAL A 501 0.87 -23.24 -38.92
N PHE A 502 -0.45 -23.26 -38.83
CA PHE A 502 -1.22 -24.35 -38.26
C PHE A 502 -0.92 -25.68 -39.01
N LYS A 503 -0.97 -25.64 -40.34
CA LYS A 503 -0.66 -26.84 -41.17
C LYS A 503 0.81 -27.28 -41.02
N LYS A 504 1.76 -26.32 -40.90
CA LYS A 504 3.17 -26.65 -40.66
C LYS A 504 3.35 -27.40 -39.34
N MET A 505 2.60 -27.02 -38.30
CA MET A 505 2.75 -27.55 -36.94
C MET A 505 1.92 -28.82 -36.68
N THR A 506 0.78 -28.98 -37.35
CA THR A 506 -0.16 -30.10 -37.11
C THR A 506 -0.20 -31.13 -38.25
N GLY A 507 0.38 -30.79 -39.41
CA GLY A 507 0.33 -31.61 -40.62
C GLY A 507 -0.92 -31.39 -41.48
N ILE A 508 -2.01 -30.88 -40.93
CA ILE A 508 -3.31 -30.72 -41.61
C ILE A 508 -3.85 -29.27 -41.45
N SER A 509 -4.81 -28.88 -42.28
CA SER A 509 -5.40 -27.55 -42.19
C SER A 509 -6.36 -27.43 -41.01
N PRO A 510 -6.61 -26.20 -40.48
CA PRO A 510 -7.58 -25.97 -39.40
C PRO A 510 -8.98 -26.54 -39.71
N SER A 511 -9.45 -26.38 -40.92
CA SER A 511 -10.76 -26.93 -41.37
C SER A 511 -10.79 -28.44 -41.37
N GLN A 512 -9.69 -29.07 -41.76
CA GLN A 512 -9.57 -30.53 -41.76
C GLN A 512 -9.45 -31.05 -40.34
N TYR A 513 -8.67 -30.40 -39.48
CA TYR A 513 -8.54 -30.71 -38.05
C TYR A 513 -9.91 -30.71 -37.35
N ARG A 514 -10.72 -29.64 -37.55
CA ARG A 514 -12.07 -29.56 -37.01
C ARG A 514 -12.96 -30.74 -37.49
N LYS A 515 -12.91 -31.09 -38.77
CA LYS A 515 -13.73 -32.21 -39.30
C LYS A 515 -13.35 -33.54 -38.67
N GLU A 516 -12.06 -33.83 -38.54
CA GLU A 516 -11.56 -35.09 -37.98
C GLU A 516 -11.97 -35.20 -36.50
N GLN A 517 -11.82 -34.13 -35.69
CA GLN A 517 -12.16 -34.13 -34.26
C GLN A 517 -13.68 -34.21 -34.01
N VAL A 518 -14.51 -33.63 -34.87
CA VAL A 518 -15.97 -33.73 -34.77
C VAL A 518 -16.44 -35.15 -35.15
N GLN A 519 -15.77 -35.81 -36.11
CA GLN A 519 -16.10 -37.20 -36.47
C GLN A 519 -15.72 -38.18 -35.35
N GLU A 520 -14.57 -37.98 -34.68
CA GLU A 520 -14.18 -38.80 -33.54
C GLU A 520 -15.18 -38.68 -32.37
N LYS A 521 -15.66 -37.44 -32.05
CA LYS A 521 -16.66 -37.24 -31.01
C LYS A 521 -18.03 -37.86 -31.30
N ASN A 522 -18.40 -38.01 -32.56
CA ASN A 522 -19.68 -38.63 -32.98
C ASN A 522 -19.59 -40.15 -33.14
N SER A 523 -18.40 -40.72 -32.98
CA SER A 523 -18.15 -42.17 -33.12
C SER A 523 -17.98 -42.90 -31.78
N VAL A 524 -18.05 -42.17 -30.67
CA VAL A 524 -18.05 -42.63 -29.26
C VAL A 524 -19.43 -42.37 -28.66
#